data_4609355475b043ba6ac40778268f6e81
#
_entry.id   4609355475b043ba6ac40778268f6e81
#
_cell.length_a   1.000
_cell.length_b   1.000
_cell.length_c   1.000
_cell.angle_alpha   90.00
_cell.angle_beta   90.00
_cell.angle_gamma   90.00
#
_symmetry.space_group_name_H-M   'P 1'
#
loop_
_entity.id
_entity.type
_entity.pdbx_description
1 polymer ?
#
loop_
_entity_poly.entity_id
_entity_poly.type
_entity_poly.pdbx_seq_one_letter_code
_entity_poly.pdbx_strand_id
1 'polypeptide(L)'
;MAGKFKKILAGMILVSGILSFQGCVYLVIGSIGAVGGYVVSPDTVQGTIERDLEEVWAAAFEVTNIMGNVIKQNEKMGSLEAIVNNSRVNVNIAKFTPDTVKLSVKARKSFFPNISTAQDVYVKIINQLGK
;
A
#
# COMPACT_ATOMS: atom_id res chain seq x y z
N MET A 1 32.14 -43.55 0.69
CA MET A 1 32.27 -42.14 1.04
C MET A 1 31.80 -41.19 -0.04
N ALA A 2 31.98 -41.44 -1.33
CA ALA A 2 31.51 -40.61 -2.43
C ALA A 2 29.98 -40.47 -2.50
N GLY A 3 29.21 -41.49 -2.12
CA GLY A 3 27.75 -41.45 -2.16
C GLY A 3 27.10 -40.53 -1.12
N LYS A 4 27.70 -40.40 0.06
CA LYS A 4 27.22 -39.49 1.09
C LYS A 4 27.50 -38.03 0.73
N PHE A 5 28.63 -37.75 0.13
CA PHE A 5 29.02 -36.43 -0.34
C PHE A 5 28.10 -35.91 -1.45
N LYS A 6 27.76 -36.81 -2.41
CA LYS A 6 26.82 -36.48 -3.49
C LYS A 6 25.40 -36.18 -2.97
N LYS A 7 24.93 -36.91 -1.96
CA LYS A 7 23.62 -36.68 -1.34
C LYS A 7 23.59 -35.36 -0.56
N ILE A 8 24.66 -35.04 0.13
CA ILE A 8 24.79 -33.75 0.87
C ILE A 8 24.87 -32.60 -0.13
N LEU A 9 25.61 -32.74 -1.22
CA LEU A 9 25.73 -31.74 -2.27
C LEU A 9 24.39 -31.52 -2.98
N ALA A 10 23.67 -32.61 -3.31
CA ALA A 10 22.34 -32.51 -3.91
C ALA A 10 21.34 -31.85 -2.98
N GLY A 11 21.37 -32.16 -1.70
CA GLY A 11 20.53 -31.49 -0.70
C GLY A 11 20.84 -30.00 -0.56
N MET A 12 22.12 -29.66 -0.61
CA MET A 12 22.58 -28.27 -0.51
C MET A 12 22.18 -27.44 -1.73
N ILE A 13 22.22 -28.02 -2.93
CA ILE A 13 21.77 -27.38 -4.18
C ILE A 13 20.26 -27.21 -4.16
N LEU A 14 19.52 -28.19 -3.65
CA LEU A 14 18.06 -28.11 -3.55
C LEU A 14 17.61 -27.01 -2.59
N VAL A 15 18.26 -26.91 -1.43
CA VAL A 15 17.97 -25.86 -0.44
C VAL A 15 18.31 -24.46 -0.98
N SER A 16 19.43 -24.36 -1.71
CA SER A 16 19.82 -23.09 -2.36
C SER A 16 18.82 -22.66 -3.43
N GLY A 17 18.26 -23.60 -4.17
CA GLY A 17 17.25 -23.33 -5.19
C GLY A 17 15.95 -22.78 -4.61
N ILE A 18 15.53 -23.29 -3.46
CA ILE A 18 14.30 -22.83 -2.78
C ILE A 18 14.45 -21.40 -2.24
N LEU A 19 15.62 -21.07 -1.75
CA LEU A 19 15.92 -19.73 -1.25
C LEU A 19 15.96 -18.67 -2.36
N SER A 20 16.24 -19.07 -3.60
CA SER A 20 16.31 -18.16 -4.74
C SER A 20 14.95 -17.68 -5.23
N PHE A 21 13.88 -18.39 -4.88
CA PHE A 21 12.52 -17.97 -5.25
C PHE A 21 11.95 -16.85 -4.37
N GLN A 22 12.60 -16.50 -3.29
CA GLN A 22 12.12 -15.45 -2.38
C GLN A 22 12.56 -14.04 -2.77
N GLY A 23 13.37 -13.90 -3.80
CA GLY A 23 14.01 -12.63 -4.15
C GLY A 23 13.16 -11.60 -4.89
N CYS A 24 11.90 -11.88 -5.21
CA CYS A 24 11.12 -11.01 -6.09
C CYS A 24 9.86 -10.42 -5.47
N VAL A 25 9.61 -10.60 -4.18
CA VAL A 25 8.39 -10.08 -3.56
C VAL A 25 8.73 -8.91 -2.65
N TYR A 26 8.67 -7.70 -3.20
CA TYR A 26 8.71 -6.47 -2.43
C TYR A 26 7.34 -6.22 -1.79
N LEU A 27 6.90 -7.17 -0.99
CA LEU A 27 5.63 -7.06 -0.30
C LEU A 27 5.90 -6.86 1.19
N VAL A 28 5.85 -5.62 1.64
CA VAL A 28 5.88 -5.32 3.06
C VAL A 28 4.44 -5.23 3.54
N ILE A 29 4.08 -6.10 4.47
CA ILE A 29 2.76 -6.08 5.09
C ILE A 29 2.86 -5.28 6.38
N GLY A 30 2.20 -4.12 6.42
CA GLY A 30 2.08 -3.31 7.62
C GLY A 30 0.75 -3.57 8.32
N SER A 31 0.69 -3.29 9.60
CA SER A 31 -0.53 -3.39 10.40
C SER A 31 -0.76 -2.06 11.11
N ILE A 32 -1.98 -1.53 10.98
CA ILE A 32 -2.38 -0.27 11.60
C ILE A 32 -3.60 -0.54 12.49
N GLY A 33 -3.37 -0.85 13.76
CA GLY A 33 -4.42 -0.99 14.75
C GLY A 33 -5.58 -1.89 14.34
N ALA A 34 -6.81 -1.47 14.61
CA ALA A 34 -8.02 -2.26 14.40
C ALA A 34 -8.54 -2.27 12.95
N VAL A 35 -7.97 -1.50 12.06
CA VAL A 35 -8.48 -1.33 10.70
C VAL A 35 -7.87 -2.31 9.69
N GLY A 36 -6.95 -3.16 10.13
CA GLY A 36 -6.36 -4.20 9.31
C GLY A 36 -4.98 -3.87 8.77
N GLY A 37 -4.45 -4.77 7.96
CA GLY A 37 -3.14 -4.65 7.35
C GLY A 37 -3.17 -3.93 6.00
N TYR A 38 -2.01 -3.50 5.57
CA TYR A 38 -1.83 -2.88 4.27
C TYR A 38 -0.60 -3.45 3.57
N VAL A 39 -0.60 -3.34 2.25
CA VAL A 39 0.49 -3.82 1.39
C VAL A 39 1.21 -2.62 0.81
N VAL A 40 2.54 -2.65 0.85
CA VAL A 40 3.39 -1.58 0.34
C VAL A 40 4.14 -2.08 -0.90
N SER A 41 3.99 -1.37 -2.01
CA SER A 41 4.80 -1.54 -3.22
C SER A 41 5.71 -0.31 -3.39
N PRO A 42 6.61 -0.25 -4.38
CA PRO A 42 7.58 0.85 -4.46
C PRO A 42 7.00 2.27 -4.45
N ASP A 43 5.78 2.48 -4.96
CA ASP A 43 5.15 3.80 -5.03
C ASP A 43 3.74 3.84 -4.45
N THR A 44 3.20 2.71 -4.01
CA THR A 44 1.79 2.60 -3.64
C THR A 44 1.61 1.86 -2.32
N VAL A 45 0.75 2.38 -1.47
CA VAL A 45 0.26 1.71 -0.26
C VAL A 45 -1.20 1.40 -0.49
N GLN A 46 -1.61 0.14 -0.30
CA GLN A 46 -3.00 -0.26 -0.50
C GLN A 46 -3.45 -1.26 0.54
N GLY A 47 -4.72 -1.20 0.86
CA GLY A 47 -5.33 -2.13 1.81
C GLY A 47 -6.84 -2.10 1.70
N THR A 48 -7.49 -3.06 2.34
CA THR A 48 -8.95 -3.11 2.44
C THR A 48 -9.40 -2.56 3.81
N ILE A 49 -10.49 -1.83 3.79
CA ILE A 49 -11.04 -1.17 4.97
C ILE A 49 -12.51 -1.54 5.10
N GLU A 50 -12.91 -2.05 6.25
CA GLU A 50 -14.31 -2.40 6.54
C GLU A 50 -15.10 -1.16 6.94
N ARG A 51 -15.30 -0.26 6.00
CA ARG A 51 -16.04 0.99 6.16
C ARG A 51 -16.76 1.34 4.86
N ASP A 52 -17.74 2.19 4.95
CA ASP A 52 -18.48 2.69 3.80
C ASP A 52 -17.60 3.57 2.91
N LEU A 53 -17.87 3.52 1.61
CA LEU A 53 -17.15 4.32 0.62
C LEU A 53 -17.19 5.82 0.98
N GLU A 54 -18.32 6.31 1.42
CA GLU A 54 -18.52 7.72 1.76
C GLU A 54 -17.67 8.16 2.94
N GLU A 55 -17.57 7.31 3.97
CA GLU A 55 -16.71 7.60 5.14
C GLU A 55 -15.23 7.64 4.74
N VAL A 56 -14.79 6.67 3.94
CA VAL A 56 -13.40 6.61 3.50
C VAL A 56 -13.08 7.78 2.57
N TRP A 57 -14.01 8.15 1.68
CA TRP A 57 -13.88 9.32 0.82
C TRP A 57 -13.73 10.60 1.63
N ALA A 58 -14.62 10.81 2.62
CA ALA A 58 -14.58 12.00 3.47
C ALA A 58 -13.26 12.10 4.23
N ALA A 59 -12.79 10.99 4.79
CA ALA A 59 -11.51 10.94 5.51
C ALA A 59 -10.33 11.22 4.56
N ALA A 60 -10.31 10.63 3.39
CA ALA A 60 -9.27 10.84 2.39
C ALA A 60 -9.22 12.31 1.92
N PHE A 61 -10.37 12.89 1.65
CA PHE A 61 -10.48 14.29 1.23
C PHE A 61 -9.98 15.24 2.34
N GLU A 62 -10.42 15.03 3.55
CA GLU A 62 -10.02 15.85 4.70
C GLU A 62 -8.51 15.77 4.95
N VAL A 63 -7.96 14.57 4.98
CA VAL A 63 -6.53 14.36 5.23
C VAL A 63 -5.67 14.98 4.11
N THR A 64 -6.01 14.75 2.86
CA THR A 64 -5.25 15.31 1.73
C THR A 64 -5.35 16.82 1.67
N ASN A 65 -6.49 17.40 2.07
CA ASN A 65 -6.68 18.83 2.11
C ASN A 65 -5.89 19.50 3.24
N ILE A 66 -5.71 18.81 4.36
CA ILE A 66 -4.88 19.27 5.49
C ILE A 66 -3.39 19.14 5.17
N MET A 67 -2.98 18.03 4.56
CA MET A 67 -1.57 17.75 4.28
C MET A 67 -1.01 18.51 3.10
N GLY A 68 -1.87 18.92 2.16
CA GLY A 68 -1.43 19.56 0.94
C GLY A 68 -2.59 20.21 0.20
N ASN A 69 -2.52 20.21 -1.12
CA ASN A 69 -3.53 20.82 -1.98
C ASN A 69 -4.19 19.79 -2.88
N VAL A 70 -5.50 19.65 -2.76
CA VAL A 70 -6.28 18.80 -3.67
C VAL A 70 -6.39 19.53 -5.01
N ILE A 71 -5.93 18.88 -6.09
CA ILE A 71 -5.94 19.44 -7.44
C ILE A 71 -7.02 18.85 -8.33
N LYS A 72 -7.42 17.60 -8.09
CA LYS A 72 -8.53 16.94 -8.79
C LYS A 72 -9.29 16.03 -7.83
N GLN A 73 -10.59 15.95 -8.02
CA GLN A 73 -11.43 15.04 -7.26
C GLN A 73 -12.58 14.53 -8.13
N ASN A 74 -12.89 13.25 -7.98
CA ASN A 74 -14.03 12.64 -8.61
C ASN A 74 -14.62 11.59 -7.64
N GLU A 75 -15.59 12.03 -6.88
CA GLU A 75 -16.23 11.21 -5.84
C GLU A 75 -16.91 9.96 -6.42
N LYS A 76 -17.51 10.10 -7.59
CA LYS A 76 -18.20 8.98 -8.26
C LYS A 76 -17.26 7.85 -8.64
N MET A 77 -16.04 8.20 -9.06
CA MET A 77 -15.01 7.22 -9.40
C MET A 77 -14.13 6.85 -8.21
N GLY A 78 -14.27 7.55 -7.07
CA GLY A 78 -13.41 7.36 -5.91
C GLY A 78 -11.97 7.77 -6.15
N SER A 79 -11.74 8.76 -7.01
CA SER A 79 -10.40 9.22 -7.40
C SER A 79 -10.13 10.62 -6.87
N LEU A 80 -8.98 10.79 -6.24
CA LEU A 80 -8.54 12.04 -5.65
C LEU A 80 -7.06 12.24 -5.98
N GLU A 81 -6.72 13.43 -6.46
CA GLU A 81 -5.33 13.80 -6.74
C GLU A 81 -4.96 15.06 -5.97
N ALA A 82 -3.83 15.01 -5.28
CA ALA A 82 -3.35 16.12 -4.45
C ALA A 82 -1.84 16.26 -4.55
N ILE A 83 -1.33 17.42 -4.18
CA ILE A 83 0.10 17.66 -4.01
C ILE A 83 0.41 17.72 -2.52
N VAL A 84 1.22 16.79 -2.05
CA VAL A 84 1.65 16.66 -0.66
C VAL A 84 3.17 16.53 -0.65
N ASN A 85 3.86 17.37 0.12
CA ASN A 85 5.33 17.38 0.20
C ASN A 85 6.02 17.43 -1.17
N ASN A 86 5.52 18.27 -2.08
CA ASN A 86 6.00 18.39 -3.47
C ASN A 86 5.85 17.09 -4.28
N SER A 87 5.08 16.15 -3.80
CA SER A 87 4.80 14.90 -4.49
C SER A 87 3.36 14.86 -4.97
N ARG A 88 3.16 14.27 -6.14
CA ARG A 88 1.82 14.03 -6.65
C ARG A 88 1.28 12.76 -5.99
N VAL A 89 0.18 12.92 -5.26
CA VAL A 89 -0.48 11.84 -4.54
C VAL A 89 -1.80 11.53 -5.22
N ASN A 90 -1.97 10.28 -5.60
CA ASN A 90 -3.23 9.77 -6.15
C ASN A 90 -3.86 8.82 -5.14
N VAL A 91 -5.07 9.15 -4.72
CA VAL A 91 -5.86 8.31 -3.82
C VAL A 91 -6.99 7.70 -4.60
N ASN A 92 -7.10 6.39 -4.58
CA ASN A 92 -8.19 5.65 -5.23
C ASN A 92 -8.92 4.82 -4.19
N ILE A 93 -10.23 4.94 -4.19
CA ILE A 93 -11.12 4.21 -3.29
C ILE A 93 -12.09 3.43 -4.17
N ALA A 94 -12.01 2.10 -4.09
CA ALA A 94 -12.85 1.22 -4.87
C ALA A 94 -13.67 0.32 -3.95
N LYS A 95 -14.94 0.16 -4.24
CA LYS A 95 -15.81 -0.75 -3.51
C LYS A 95 -15.43 -2.19 -3.84
N PHE A 96 -15.04 -2.94 -2.82
CA PHE A 96 -14.63 -4.35 -2.97
C PHE A 96 -15.79 -5.30 -2.64
N THR A 97 -16.46 -5.06 -1.53
CA THR A 97 -17.70 -5.72 -1.13
C THR A 97 -18.67 -4.64 -0.64
N PRO A 98 -19.97 -4.96 -0.35
CA PRO A 98 -20.89 -3.96 0.19
C PRO A 98 -20.39 -3.22 1.42
N ASP A 99 -19.59 -3.88 2.26
CA ASP A 99 -19.11 -3.34 3.54
C ASP A 99 -17.61 -3.04 3.56
N THR A 100 -16.91 -3.28 2.46
CA THR A 100 -15.45 -3.17 2.41
C THR A 100 -15.02 -2.41 1.17
N VAL A 101 -14.10 -1.46 1.36
CA VAL A 101 -13.50 -0.71 0.25
C VAL A 101 -12.02 -0.97 0.19
N LYS A 102 -11.45 -0.84 -1.00
CA LYS A 102 -10.00 -0.88 -1.21
C LYS A 102 -9.49 0.54 -1.32
N LEU A 103 -8.58 0.91 -0.44
CA LEU A 103 -7.90 2.20 -0.45
C LEU A 103 -6.50 2.02 -1.02
N SER A 104 -6.17 2.79 -2.05
CA SER A 104 -4.84 2.84 -2.65
C SER A 104 -4.32 4.26 -2.62
N VAL A 105 -3.11 4.45 -2.13
CA VAL A 105 -2.42 5.74 -2.13
C VAL A 105 -1.10 5.60 -2.85
N LYS A 106 -0.96 6.32 -3.97
CA LYS A 106 0.26 6.34 -4.77
C LYS A 106 0.89 7.72 -4.68
N ALA A 107 2.19 7.78 -4.45
CA ALA A 107 2.91 9.04 -4.40
C ALA A 107 4.16 9.00 -5.27
N ARG A 108 4.35 10.04 -6.08
CA ARG A 108 5.53 10.22 -6.93
C ARG A 108 6.01 11.66 -6.87
N LYS A 109 7.31 11.80 -6.74
CA LYS A 109 7.97 13.09 -6.83
C LYS A 109 8.72 13.15 -8.17
N SER A 110 8.18 13.91 -9.12
CA SER A 110 8.61 13.89 -10.53
C SER A 110 8.46 12.47 -11.10
N PHE A 111 9.55 11.81 -11.49
CA PHE A 111 9.54 10.45 -12.02
C PHE A 111 9.82 9.37 -10.98
N PHE A 112 10.14 9.77 -9.73
CA PHE A 112 10.58 8.83 -8.70
C PHE A 112 9.46 8.48 -7.73
N PRO A 113 9.36 7.21 -7.31
CA PRO A 113 8.43 6.82 -6.26
C PRO A 113 8.74 7.55 -4.94
N ASN A 114 7.70 7.97 -4.23
CA ASN A 114 7.84 8.54 -2.89
C ASN A 114 6.96 7.77 -1.91
N ILE A 115 7.40 6.59 -1.55
CA ILE A 115 6.63 5.69 -0.68
C ILE A 115 6.43 6.28 0.73
N SER A 116 7.37 7.07 1.20
CA SER A 116 7.25 7.73 2.50
C SER A 116 6.01 8.63 2.57
N THR A 117 5.79 9.45 1.55
CA THR A 117 4.61 10.31 1.46
C THR A 117 3.33 9.48 1.30
N ALA A 118 3.37 8.42 0.51
CA ALA A 118 2.22 7.53 0.33
C ALA A 118 1.82 6.87 1.66
N GLN A 119 2.78 6.39 2.43
CA GLN A 119 2.54 5.81 3.76
C GLN A 119 1.98 6.84 4.74
N ASP A 120 2.52 8.04 4.76
CA ASP A 120 2.03 9.12 5.63
C ASP A 120 0.57 9.44 5.35
N VAL A 121 0.21 9.60 4.08
CA VAL A 121 -1.17 9.89 3.69
C VAL A 121 -2.08 8.71 4.06
N TYR A 122 -1.68 7.50 3.74
CA TYR A 122 -2.45 6.29 4.05
C TYR A 122 -2.71 6.16 5.54
N VAL A 123 -1.67 6.24 6.36
CA VAL A 123 -1.76 6.10 7.82
C VAL A 123 -2.66 7.20 8.41
N LYS A 124 -2.56 8.42 7.93
CA LYS A 124 -3.40 9.51 8.42
C LYS A 124 -4.87 9.33 8.04
N ILE A 125 -5.15 8.80 6.86
CA ILE A 125 -6.52 8.45 6.47
C ILE A 125 -7.08 7.37 7.41
N ILE A 126 -6.31 6.32 7.67
CA ILE A 126 -6.71 5.24 8.59
C ILE A 126 -6.94 5.78 10.00
N ASN A 127 -6.05 6.62 10.49
CA ASN A 127 -6.19 7.23 11.82
C ASN A 127 -7.43 8.13 11.92
N GLN A 128 -7.77 8.83 10.86
CA GLN A 128 -8.98 9.65 10.81
C GLN A 128 -10.24 8.78 10.89
N LEU A 129 -10.22 7.62 10.26
CA LEU A 129 -11.33 6.66 10.30
C LEU A 129 -11.49 5.99 11.68
N GLY A 130 -10.40 5.88 12.44
CA GLY A 130 -10.40 5.27 13.76
C GLY A 130 -10.87 6.19 14.89
N LYS A 131 -11.18 7.45 14.57
CA LYS A 131 -11.65 8.42 15.58
C LYS A 131 -13.17 8.32 15.82
#